data_338a2b68181a0f9a89b84667c741c2f9
#
_entry.id   338a2b68181a0f9a89b84667c741c2f9
#
_cell.length_a   1.000
_cell.length_b   1.000
_cell.length_c   1.000
_cell.angle_alpha   90.00
_cell.angle_beta   90.00
_cell.angle_gamma   90.00
#
_symmetry.space_group_name_H-M   'P 1'
#
loop_
_entity.id
_entity.type
_entity.pdbx_description
1 polymer ?
#
loop_
_entity_poly.entity_id
_entity_poly.type
_entity_poly.pdbx_seq_one_letter_code
_entity_poly.pdbx_strand_id
1 'polypeptide(L)'
;MNKAQEQPPQRKVRGFDLDDVPDGEARRVEVEGHKIAVVRIGEDLFAIGDMCSHANYSLSEGPVDPEEVTIECWKHGAQFSLCDGIPMSLPATQPVPVFKVESSENSIYLHMPEGLE
;
A
#
# COMPACT_ATOMS: atom_id res chain seq x y z
N MET A 1 -25.32 20.86 2.42
CA MET A 1 -24.66 20.37 2.51
C MET A 1 -24.34 19.77 3.45
N ASN A 2 -23.97 19.03 3.67
CA ASN A 2 -23.68 18.49 4.63
C ASN A 2 -22.39 18.13 4.69
N LYS A 3 -21.72 18.52 5.54
CA LYS A 3 -20.40 18.29 5.67
C LYS A 3 -20.07 17.20 6.51
N ALA A 4 -21.00 16.61 7.08
CA ALA A 4 -20.74 15.57 8.07
C ALA A 4 -20.10 14.39 7.47
N GLN A 5 -20.43 14.08 6.24
CA GLN A 5 -19.88 12.90 5.73
C GLN A 5 -18.62 13.16 5.02
N GLU A 6 -18.09 14.30 5.11
CA GLU A 6 -16.90 14.53 4.40
C GLU A 6 -15.74 13.82 4.99
N GLN A 7 -14.91 13.31 4.13
CA GLN A 7 -13.71 12.69 4.55
C GLN A 7 -12.64 13.71 4.78
N PRO A 8 -11.58 13.38 5.50
CA PRO A 8 -10.47 14.31 5.61
C PRO A 8 -9.95 14.67 4.23
N PRO A 9 -9.46 15.87 4.05
CA PRO A 9 -8.92 16.27 2.74
C PRO A 9 -7.79 15.36 2.32
N GLN A 10 -7.74 15.07 1.05
CA GLN A 10 -6.70 14.23 0.50
C GLN A 10 -6.19 14.86 -0.78
N ARG A 11 -4.93 14.60 -1.07
CA ARG A 11 -4.29 15.08 -2.28
C ARG A 11 -3.79 13.91 -3.07
N LYS A 12 -3.85 14.02 -4.37
CA LYS A 12 -3.24 13.02 -5.24
C LYS A 12 -1.78 13.40 -5.44
N VAL A 13 -0.91 12.47 -5.18
CA VAL A 13 0.53 12.67 -5.34
C VAL A 13 1.03 11.62 -6.30
N ARG A 14 1.78 12.06 -7.32
CA ARG A 14 2.32 11.13 -8.29
C ARG A 14 3.44 10.35 -7.64
N GLY A 15 3.37 9.04 -7.74
CA GLY A 15 4.39 8.18 -7.17
C GLY A 15 5.34 7.64 -8.21
N PHE A 16 4.83 6.79 -9.10
CA PHE A 16 5.65 6.10 -10.07
C PHE A 16 5.02 6.16 -11.43
N ASP A 17 5.74 5.77 -12.45
CA ASP A 17 5.12 5.35 -13.68
C ASP A 17 4.61 3.93 -13.51
N LEU A 18 3.53 3.60 -14.19
CA LEU A 18 2.96 2.27 -14.07
C LEU A 18 3.97 1.19 -14.47
N ASP A 19 4.82 1.49 -15.43
CA ASP A 19 5.82 0.53 -15.87
C ASP A 19 6.89 0.26 -14.83
N ASP A 20 7.00 1.11 -13.81
CA ASP A 20 7.98 0.89 -12.77
C ASP A 20 7.56 -0.19 -11.78
N VAL A 21 6.30 -0.61 -11.84
CA VAL A 21 5.80 -1.65 -10.94
C VAL A 21 5.33 -2.81 -11.79
N PRO A 22 6.16 -3.83 -11.97
CA PRO A 22 5.77 -4.97 -12.80
C PRO A 22 4.62 -5.75 -12.18
N ASP A 23 3.89 -6.45 -13.02
CA ASP A 23 2.78 -7.28 -12.59
C ASP A 23 3.27 -8.30 -11.57
N GLY A 24 2.57 -8.37 -10.45
CA GLY A 24 2.89 -9.33 -9.41
C GLY A 24 4.01 -8.91 -8.49
N GLU A 25 4.41 -7.64 -8.55
CA GLU A 25 5.51 -7.16 -7.75
C GLU A 25 5.13 -5.91 -6.97
N ALA A 26 5.98 -5.56 -6.03
CA ALA A 26 5.78 -4.39 -5.19
C ALA A 26 7.00 -3.48 -5.31
N ARG A 27 6.76 -2.19 -5.16
CA ARG A 27 7.83 -1.20 -5.14
C ARG A 27 7.55 -0.22 -4.02
N ARG A 28 8.59 0.20 -3.36
CA ARG A 28 8.44 1.17 -2.27
C ARG A 28 8.60 2.57 -2.79
N VAL A 29 7.76 3.46 -2.29
CA VAL A 29 7.89 4.89 -2.54
C VAL A 29 7.73 5.60 -1.22
N GLU A 30 8.42 6.70 -1.06
CA GLU A 30 8.28 7.51 0.13
C GLU A 30 7.67 8.84 -0.27
N VAL A 31 6.51 9.15 0.31
CA VAL A 31 5.79 10.36 0.00
C VAL A 31 5.50 11.07 1.30
N GLU A 32 6.04 12.27 1.45
CA GLU A 32 5.78 13.11 2.61
C GLU A 32 6.05 12.39 3.92
N GLY A 33 7.12 11.62 3.95
CA GLY A 33 7.49 10.91 5.16
C GLY A 33 6.85 9.56 5.34
N HIS A 34 5.90 9.20 4.46
CA HIS A 34 5.25 7.90 4.54
C HIS A 34 5.93 6.93 3.59
N LYS A 35 6.31 5.77 4.12
CA LYS A 35 6.87 4.71 3.29
C LYS A 35 5.73 3.81 2.88
N ILE A 36 5.54 3.67 1.58
CA ILE A 36 4.37 3.00 1.03
C ILE A 36 4.82 1.93 0.06
N ALA A 37 4.23 0.75 0.17
CA ALA A 37 4.44 -0.31 -0.79
C ALA A 37 3.32 -0.26 -1.81
N VAL A 38 3.67 -0.07 -3.07
CA VAL A 38 2.72 -0.08 -4.17
C VAL A 38 2.84 -1.42 -4.86
N VAL A 39 1.73 -2.12 -4.99
CA VAL A 39 1.70 -3.47 -5.53
C VAL A 39 0.81 -3.49 -6.74
N ARG A 40 1.24 -4.19 -7.77
CA ARG A 40 0.46 -4.33 -8.98
C ARG A 40 0.10 -5.79 -9.21
N ILE A 41 -1.17 -6.06 -9.43
CA ILE A 41 -1.65 -7.38 -9.79
C ILE A 41 -2.55 -7.20 -11.00
N GLY A 42 -2.03 -7.55 -12.18
CA GLY A 42 -2.76 -7.32 -13.42
C GLY A 42 -2.97 -5.84 -13.62
N GLU A 43 -4.22 -5.43 -13.64
CA GLU A 43 -4.57 -4.03 -13.79
C GLU A 43 -4.92 -3.38 -12.46
N ASP A 44 -4.86 -4.15 -11.38
CA ASP A 44 -5.23 -3.62 -10.08
C ASP A 44 -4.00 -3.12 -9.34
N LEU A 45 -4.17 -2.03 -8.64
CA LEU A 45 -3.12 -1.44 -7.84
C LEU A 45 -3.53 -1.38 -6.39
N PHE A 46 -2.56 -1.61 -5.53
CA PHE A 46 -2.79 -1.56 -4.09
C PHE A 46 -1.66 -0.77 -3.46
N ALA A 47 -1.96 -0.05 -2.39
CA ALA A 47 -0.95 0.71 -1.68
C ALA A 47 -1.16 0.56 -0.19
N ILE A 48 -0.15 0.06 0.50
CA ILE A 48 -0.23 -0.14 1.94
C ILE A 48 1.04 0.41 2.56
N GLY A 49 1.00 0.62 3.87
CA GLY A 49 2.20 1.02 4.56
C GLY A 49 3.29 -0.02 4.36
N ASP A 50 4.49 0.41 4.09
CA ASP A 50 5.57 -0.49 3.75
C ASP A 50 6.19 -1.18 4.97
N MET A 51 6.05 -0.59 6.15
CA MET A 51 6.64 -1.15 7.33
C MET A 51 5.74 -2.24 7.91
N CYS A 52 6.28 -3.44 8.04
CA CYS A 52 5.54 -4.53 8.66
C CYS A 52 5.17 -4.14 10.08
N SER A 53 3.91 -4.34 10.46
CA SER A 53 3.45 -3.92 11.78
C SER A 53 4.07 -4.75 12.89
N HIS A 54 4.61 -5.92 12.54
CA HIS A 54 5.22 -6.82 13.50
C HIS A 54 6.68 -6.45 13.76
N ALA A 55 7.36 -5.94 12.75
CA ALA A 55 8.79 -5.67 12.87
C ALA A 55 9.19 -4.61 11.85
N ASN A 56 10.43 -4.14 11.96
CA ASN A 56 10.90 -3.06 11.10
C ASN A 56 11.47 -3.59 9.79
N TYR A 57 10.63 -4.29 9.05
CA TYR A 57 11.05 -4.83 7.76
C TYR A 57 10.10 -4.32 6.69
N SER A 58 10.65 -4.10 5.51
CA SER A 58 9.90 -3.52 4.40
C SER A 58 9.06 -4.59 3.74
N LEU A 59 7.74 -4.37 3.68
CA LEU A 59 6.85 -5.33 3.03
C LEU A 59 7.09 -5.39 1.54
N SER A 60 7.57 -4.30 0.93
CA SER A 60 7.80 -4.30 -0.51
C SER A 60 8.92 -5.24 -0.92
N GLU A 61 9.73 -5.72 0.04
CA GLU A 61 10.78 -6.67 -0.27
C GLU A 61 10.31 -8.11 -0.16
N GLY A 62 9.07 -8.35 0.24
CA GLY A 62 8.55 -9.68 0.38
C GLY A 62 7.75 -10.11 -0.82
N PRO A 63 7.38 -11.38 -0.89
CA PRO A 63 6.65 -11.90 -2.03
C PRO A 63 5.19 -11.48 -2.01
N VAL A 64 4.64 -11.32 -3.20
CA VAL A 64 3.24 -11.01 -3.41
C VAL A 64 2.56 -12.26 -3.88
N ASP A 65 1.38 -12.56 -3.30
CA ASP A 65 0.57 -13.68 -3.75
C ASP A 65 -0.61 -13.11 -4.52
N PRO A 66 -0.60 -13.20 -5.84
CA PRO A 66 -1.69 -12.59 -6.62
C PRO A 66 -3.03 -13.28 -6.44
N GLU A 67 -3.03 -14.56 -6.12
CA GLU A 67 -4.29 -15.26 -5.95
C GLU A 67 -4.97 -14.92 -4.64
N GLU A 68 -4.18 -14.81 -3.59
CA GLU A 68 -4.74 -14.46 -2.29
C GLU A 68 -4.81 -12.96 -2.08
N VAL A 69 -4.17 -12.19 -2.93
CA VAL A 69 -4.08 -10.74 -2.87
C VAL A 69 -3.47 -10.33 -1.52
N THR A 70 -2.29 -10.90 -1.25
CA THR A 70 -1.57 -10.63 0.00
C THR A 70 -0.12 -10.34 -0.30
N ILE A 71 0.54 -9.77 0.69
CA ILE A 71 1.98 -9.57 0.64
C ILE A 71 2.55 -10.11 1.94
N GLU A 72 3.72 -10.72 1.84
CA GLU A 72 4.29 -11.41 2.98
C GLU A 72 5.53 -10.70 3.48
N CYS A 73 5.64 -10.53 4.79
CA CYS A 73 6.87 -9.99 5.39
C CYS A 73 7.95 -11.05 5.24
N TRP A 74 9.02 -10.71 4.51
CA TRP A 74 10.01 -11.71 4.16
C TRP A 74 10.75 -12.27 5.38
N LYS A 75 10.74 -11.55 6.49
CA LYS A 75 11.53 -11.96 7.64
C LYS A 75 10.86 -13.07 8.44
N HIS A 76 9.57 -12.93 8.73
CA HIS A 76 8.88 -13.89 9.59
C HIS A 76 7.67 -14.53 8.95
N GLY A 77 7.36 -14.20 7.72
CA GLY A 77 6.27 -14.86 7.02
C GLY A 77 4.88 -14.33 7.33
N ALA A 78 4.79 -13.21 8.04
CA ALA A 78 3.47 -12.63 8.31
C ALA A 78 2.88 -12.12 7.01
N GLN A 79 1.61 -12.47 6.74
CA GLN A 79 0.94 -12.06 5.51
C GLN A 79 -0.10 -11.03 5.81
N PHE A 80 -0.21 -10.04 4.92
CA PHE A 80 -1.18 -8.96 5.06
C PHE A 80 -2.05 -8.88 3.82
N SER A 81 -3.33 -8.64 4.02
CA SER A 81 -4.25 -8.44 2.91
C SER A 81 -3.94 -7.11 2.24
N LEU A 82 -3.85 -7.12 0.92
CA LEU A 82 -3.61 -5.89 0.18
C LEU A 82 -4.86 -5.03 0.10
N CYS A 83 -6.02 -5.62 0.33
CA CYS A 83 -7.27 -4.87 0.24
C CYS A 83 -7.51 -3.98 1.44
N ASP A 84 -7.15 -4.44 2.64
CA ASP A 84 -7.45 -3.67 3.84
C ASP A 84 -6.29 -3.62 4.84
N GLY A 85 -5.16 -4.23 4.51
CA GLY A 85 -3.99 -4.16 5.39
C GLY A 85 -4.07 -5.04 6.62
N ILE A 86 -5.08 -5.87 6.73
CA ILE A 86 -5.28 -6.70 7.91
C ILE A 86 -4.34 -7.90 7.86
N PRO A 87 -3.67 -8.23 8.97
CA PRO A 87 -2.80 -9.41 8.96
C PRO A 87 -3.60 -10.68 8.82
N MET A 88 -3.13 -11.55 7.95
CA MET A 88 -3.80 -12.80 7.66
C MET A 88 -3.13 -13.97 8.37
N SER A 89 -1.95 -13.75 8.95
CA SER A 89 -1.27 -14.83 9.64
C SER A 89 -0.34 -14.25 10.69
N LEU A 90 -0.08 -15.04 11.71
CA LEU A 90 0.89 -14.68 12.72
C LEU A 90 2.28 -14.65 12.10
N PRO A 91 3.21 -13.90 12.67
CA PRO A 91 3.13 -13.29 13.99
C PRO A 91 2.53 -11.88 13.99
N ALA A 92 2.09 -11.34 12.87
CA ALA A 92 1.54 -10.00 12.86
C ALA A 92 0.11 -10.03 13.39
N THR A 93 -0.23 -9.07 14.25
CA THR A 93 -1.56 -8.97 14.81
C THR A 93 -2.16 -7.59 14.62
N GLN A 94 -1.41 -6.65 14.05
CA GLN A 94 -1.89 -5.28 13.86
C GLN A 94 -1.92 -4.97 12.37
N PRO A 95 -2.94 -4.27 11.90
CA PRO A 95 -3.00 -3.94 10.47
C PRO A 95 -1.98 -2.88 10.10
N VAL A 96 -1.69 -2.80 8.82
CA VAL A 96 -0.91 -1.70 8.28
C VAL A 96 -1.88 -0.75 7.56
N PRO A 97 -1.52 0.52 7.43
CA PRO A 97 -2.43 1.46 6.78
C PRO A 97 -2.57 1.16 5.30
N VAL A 98 -3.70 1.56 4.74
CA VAL A 98 -4.00 1.36 3.34
C VAL A 98 -4.22 2.74 2.72
N PHE A 99 -3.71 2.94 1.52
CA PHE A 99 -3.85 4.19 0.82
C PHE A 99 -4.59 3.94 -0.49
N LYS A 100 -5.44 4.87 -0.88
CA LYS A 100 -6.09 4.76 -2.16
C LYS A 100 -5.08 5.06 -3.26
N VAL A 101 -5.10 4.27 -4.32
CA VAL A 101 -4.15 4.41 -5.40
C VAL A 101 -4.89 4.24 -6.72
N GLU A 102 -4.46 4.99 -7.72
CA GLU A 102 -5.05 4.88 -9.04
C GLU A 102 -4.00 5.19 -10.09
N SER A 103 -4.28 4.81 -11.32
CA SER A 103 -3.37 5.11 -12.42
C SER A 103 -4.10 5.94 -13.46
N SER A 104 -3.34 6.77 -14.16
CA SER A 104 -3.85 7.60 -15.24
C SER A 104 -2.70 7.89 -16.17
N GLU A 105 -2.89 7.56 -17.44
CA GLU A 105 -1.88 7.87 -18.47
C GLU A 105 -0.49 7.37 -18.09
N ASN A 106 -0.45 6.14 -17.62
CA ASN A 106 0.80 5.46 -17.26
C ASN A 106 1.49 6.03 -16.02
N SER A 107 0.80 6.85 -15.24
CA SER A 107 1.32 7.34 -13.97
C SER A 107 0.47 6.80 -12.84
N ILE A 108 1.11 6.55 -11.70
CA ILE A 108 0.43 6.07 -10.52
C ILE A 108 0.31 7.22 -9.54
N TYR A 109 -0.90 7.43 -9.04
CA TYR A 109 -1.17 8.49 -8.08
C TYR A 109 -1.65 7.91 -6.77
N LEU A 110 -1.10 8.44 -5.68
CA LEU A 110 -1.48 8.03 -4.34
C LEU A 110 -2.30 9.15 -3.71
N HIS A 111 -3.33 8.75 -2.98
CA HIS A 111 -4.16 9.72 -2.27
C HIS A 111 -3.64 9.81 -0.85
N MET A 112 -3.05 10.94 -0.52
CA MET A 112 -2.41 11.14 0.76
C MET A 112 -3.27 12.01 1.65
N PRO A 113 -3.35 11.70 2.94
CA PRO A 113 -4.08 12.58 3.84
C PRO A 113 -3.37 13.92 3.93
N GLU A 114 -4.15 14.96 4.06
CA GLU A 114 -3.62 16.28 4.05
C GLU A 114 -3.88 16.94 5.38
N GLY A 115 -2.91 17.72 5.86
CA GLY A 115 -3.13 18.46 7.07
C GLY A 115 -3.02 17.69 8.34
N LEU A 116 -2.39 16.57 8.31
CA LEU A 116 -2.29 15.83 9.49
C LEU A 116 -1.13 16.19 10.24
N GLU A 117 -1.22 16.14 11.27
CA GLU A 117 -0.17 16.33 12.03
C GLU A 117 -0.13 15.57 12.94
#